data_f37577ad064a5b73c1889a6454248b62
#
_entry.id   f37577ad064a5b73c1889a6454248b62
#
_cell.length_a   1.000
_cell.length_b   1.000
_cell.length_c   1.000
_cell.angle_alpha   90.00
_cell.angle_beta   90.00
_cell.angle_gamma   90.00
#
_symmetry.space_group_name_H-M   'P 1'
#
loop_
_entity.id
_entity.type
_entity.pdbx_description
1 polymer ?
#
loop_
_entity_poly.entity_id
_entity_poly.type
_entity_poly.pdbx_seq_one_letter_code
_entity_poly.pdbx_strand_id
1 'polypeptide(L)'
;MACRLYLISPERLDHPSIFADELRGAFDGGDVAAFQLRLKDVDDDAIARAADTLRPICQQRGVAFIMNDRPDLAVKLDCDGVH
;
A
#
# COMPACT_ATOMS: atom_id res chain seq x y z
N MET A 1 -14.30 -20.88 -8.08
CA MET A 1 -13.52 -19.72 -8.54
C MET A 1 -13.14 -18.86 -7.34
N ALA A 2 -11.87 -18.60 -7.19
CA ALA A 2 -11.41 -17.80 -6.05
C ALA A 2 -11.61 -16.31 -6.35
N CYS A 3 -12.16 -15.57 -5.38
CA CYS A 3 -12.24 -14.11 -5.44
C CYS A 3 -10.97 -13.51 -4.84
N ARG A 4 -10.29 -12.66 -5.59
CA ARG A 4 -9.12 -11.95 -5.09
C ARG A 4 -9.57 -10.64 -4.43
N LEU A 5 -8.89 -10.30 -3.33
CA LEU A 5 -9.21 -9.11 -2.57
C LEU A 5 -8.42 -7.91 -3.06
N TYR A 6 -9.02 -6.74 -2.93
CA TYR A 6 -8.39 -5.46 -3.19
C TYR A 6 -8.47 -4.65 -1.89
N LEU A 7 -7.32 -4.33 -1.30
CA LEU A 7 -7.27 -3.63 -0.02
C LEU A 7 -6.92 -2.16 -0.24
N ILE A 8 -7.50 -1.30 0.60
CA ILE A 8 -7.23 0.15 0.59
C ILE A 8 -6.79 0.55 1.99
N SER A 9 -5.74 1.37 2.09
CA SER A 9 -5.26 1.85 3.38
C SER A 9 -6.27 2.80 4.03
N PRO A 10 -6.20 2.97 5.38
CA PRO A 10 -6.87 4.10 6.01
C PRO A 10 -6.35 5.42 5.43
N GLU A 11 -7.11 6.50 5.61
CA GLU A 11 -6.73 7.82 5.11
C GLU A 11 -5.52 8.41 5.85
N ARG A 12 -5.23 7.91 7.05
CA ARG A 12 -4.07 8.33 7.85
C ARG A 12 -3.37 7.11 8.42
N LEU A 13 -2.04 7.12 8.38
CA LEU A 13 -1.19 6.09 8.97
C LEU A 13 -0.15 6.78 9.84
N ASP A 14 -0.45 6.90 11.13
CA ASP A 14 0.47 7.53 12.07
C ASP A 14 1.68 6.63 12.37
N HIS A 15 1.47 5.32 12.28
CA HIS A 15 2.52 4.32 12.54
C HIS A 15 2.53 3.26 11.43
N PRO A 16 3.19 3.53 10.29
CA PRO A 16 3.22 2.58 9.18
C PRO A 16 3.75 1.20 9.55
N SER A 17 4.71 1.10 10.47
CA SER A 17 5.26 -0.18 10.90
C SER A 17 4.22 -1.06 11.61
N ILE A 18 3.30 -0.46 12.37
CA ILE A 18 2.22 -1.19 13.03
C ILE A 18 1.23 -1.68 11.98
N PHE A 19 0.87 -0.81 11.04
CA PHE A 19 -0.02 -1.19 9.94
C PHE A 19 0.61 -2.29 9.07
N ALA A 20 1.93 -2.28 8.91
CA ALA A 20 2.64 -3.31 8.16
C ALA A 20 2.38 -4.71 8.72
N ASP A 21 2.37 -4.85 10.05
CA ASP A 21 2.07 -6.13 10.68
C ASP A 21 0.63 -6.58 10.40
N GLU A 22 -0.32 -5.65 10.44
CA GLU A 22 -1.71 -5.94 10.09
C GLU A 22 -1.83 -6.37 8.62
N LEU A 23 -1.09 -5.71 7.74
CA LEU A 23 -1.11 -6.01 6.31
C LEU A 23 -0.53 -7.41 6.03
N ARG A 24 0.57 -7.77 6.68
CA ARG A 24 1.12 -9.13 6.58
C ARG A 24 0.11 -10.18 7.02
N GLY A 25 -0.61 -9.90 8.11
CA GLY A 25 -1.66 -10.80 8.60
C GLY A 25 -2.78 -10.96 7.57
N ALA A 26 -3.18 -9.89 6.91
CA ALA A 26 -4.19 -9.94 5.86
C ALA A 26 -3.71 -10.78 4.66
N PHE A 27 -2.45 -10.65 4.27
CA PHE A 27 -1.88 -11.44 3.18
C PHE A 27 -1.80 -12.92 3.53
N ASP A 28 -1.53 -13.26 4.78
CA ASP A 28 -1.49 -14.66 5.25
C ASP A 28 -2.88 -15.27 5.30
N GLY A 29 -3.92 -14.47 5.54
CA GLY A 29 -5.28 -14.94 5.70
C GLY A 29 -6.14 -14.90 4.43
N GLY A 30 -5.66 -14.31 3.33
CA GLY A 30 -6.46 -14.14 2.13
C GLY A 30 -5.65 -14.00 0.86
N ASP A 31 -6.32 -14.12 -0.28
CA ASP A 31 -5.71 -13.91 -1.61
C ASP A 31 -5.89 -12.45 -2.01
N VAL A 32 -4.87 -11.65 -1.75
CA VAL A 32 -4.90 -10.20 -2.02
C VAL A 32 -4.20 -9.93 -3.35
N ALA A 33 -4.92 -9.31 -4.29
CA ALA A 33 -4.38 -8.97 -5.62
C ALA A 33 -3.63 -7.64 -5.60
N ALA A 34 -4.14 -6.65 -4.86
CA ALA A 34 -3.59 -5.30 -4.86
C ALA A 34 -3.87 -4.60 -3.54
N PHE A 35 -2.99 -3.67 -3.19
CA PHE A 35 -3.15 -2.78 -2.05
C PHE A 35 -2.98 -1.34 -2.53
N GLN A 36 -3.94 -0.47 -2.23
CA GLN A 36 -3.87 0.95 -2.58
C GLN A 36 -3.52 1.77 -1.35
N LEU A 37 -2.43 2.54 -1.44
CA LEU A 37 -2.08 3.53 -0.43
C LEU A 37 -2.87 4.81 -0.72
N ARG A 38 -3.85 5.11 0.14
CA ARG A 38 -4.77 6.23 -0.05
C ARG A 38 -4.74 7.12 1.18
N LEU A 39 -3.66 7.90 1.32
CA LEU A 39 -3.52 8.86 2.41
C LEU A 39 -4.08 10.22 1.99
N LYS A 40 -4.73 10.92 2.93
CA LYS A 40 -5.33 12.22 2.71
C LYS A 40 -4.87 13.19 3.79
N ASP A 41 -4.72 14.46 3.39
CA ASP A 41 -4.34 15.55 4.30
C ASP A 41 -3.02 15.29 5.03
N VAL A 42 -2.08 14.64 4.34
CA VAL A 42 -0.72 14.40 4.83
C VAL A 42 0.28 14.92 3.80
N ASP A 43 1.49 15.24 4.25
CA ASP A 43 2.52 15.73 3.35
C ASP A 43 3.18 14.60 2.54
N ASP A 44 3.98 14.99 1.54
CA ASP A 44 4.64 14.04 0.66
C ASP A 44 5.65 13.18 1.41
N ASP A 45 6.31 13.72 2.44
CA ASP A 45 7.25 12.96 3.25
C ASP A 45 6.55 11.82 4.02
N ALA A 46 5.35 12.08 4.54
CA ALA A 46 4.56 11.05 5.21
C ALA A 46 4.14 9.96 4.23
N ILE A 47 3.74 10.34 3.01
CA ILE A 47 3.40 9.39 1.97
C ILE A 47 4.62 8.53 1.61
N ALA A 48 5.79 9.17 1.44
CA ALA A 48 7.02 8.45 1.10
C ALA A 48 7.42 7.46 2.19
N ARG A 49 7.33 7.84 3.46
CA ARG A 49 7.66 6.94 4.58
C ARG A 49 6.72 5.73 4.61
N ALA A 50 5.43 5.96 4.41
CA ALA A 50 4.45 4.87 4.36
C ALA A 50 4.74 3.95 3.18
N ALA A 51 5.00 4.49 2.00
CA ALA A 51 5.31 3.71 0.81
C ALA A 51 6.58 2.89 1.00
N ASP A 52 7.65 3.48 1.55
CA ASP A 52 8.90 2.79 1.78
C ASP A 52 8.75 1.61 2.76
N THR A 53 7.82 1.72 3.70
CA THR A 53 7.53 0.66 4.66
C THR A 53 6.65 -0.44 4.05
N LEU A 54 5.62 -0.07 3.29
CA LEU A 54 4.58 -1.01 2.87
C LEU A 54 4.84 -1.62 1.49
N ARG A 55 5.48 -0.89 0.58
CA ARG A 55 5.73 -1.39 -0.78
C ARG A 55 6.52 -2.70 -0.80
N PRO A 56 7.64 -2.83 -0.08
CA PRO A 56 8.39 -4.10 -0.11
C PRO A 56 7.57 -5.28 0.38
N ILE A 57 6.70 -5.07 1.37
CA ILE A 57 5.83 -6.12 1.90
C ILE A 57 4.88 -6.62 0.83
N CYS A 58 4.27 -5.70 0.08
CA CYS A 58 3.38 -6.04 -1.02
C CYS A 58 4.12 -6.78 -2.12
N GLN A 59 5.25 -6.24 -2.56
CA GLN A 59 6.01 -6.81 -3.69
C GLN A 59 6.57 -8.18 -3.37
N GLN A 60 6.99 -8.45 -2.13
CA GLN A 60 7.46 -9.76 -1.71
C GLN A 60 6.36 -10.82 -1.78
N ARG A 61 5.11 -10.42 -1.68
CA ARG A 61 3.96 -11.33 -1.72
C ARG A 61 3.27 -11.35 -3.07
N GLY A 62 3.83 -10.66 -4.09
CA GLY A 62 3.19 -10.58 -5.40
C GLY A 62 1.92 -9.74 -5.40
N VAL A 63 1.77 -8.82 -4.44
CA VAL A 63 0.63 -7.92 -4.33
C VAL A 63 1.00 -6.59 -4.99
N ALA A 64 0.19 -6.11 -5.94
CA ALA A 64 0.44 -4.83 -6.59
C ALA A 64 0.30 -3.69 -5.59
N PHE A 65 1.27 -2.78 -5.57
CA PHE A 65 1.25 -1.60 -4.71
C PHE A 65 0.83 -0.39 -5.53
N ILE A 66 -0.34 0.17 -5.22
CA ILE A 66 -0.99 1.21 -6.01
C ILE A 66 -0.99 2.52 -5.23
N MET A 67 -0.59 3.62 -5.90
CA MET A 67 -0.65 4.97 -5.33
C MET A 67 -1.95 5.65 -5.73
N ASN A 68 -2.63 6.29 -4.77
CA ASN A 68 -3.87 7.03 -5.05
C ASN A 68 -3.56 8.48 -5.47
N ASP A 69 -4.10 8.89 -6.63
CA ASP A 69 -4.14 10.29 -7.10
C ASP A 69 -2.80 11.02 -7.25
N ARG A 70 -1.66 10.32 -7.18
CA ARG A 70 -0.35 10.96 -7.26
C ARG A 70 0.56 10.20 -8.23
N PRO A 71 0.37 10.38 -9.56
CA PRO A 71 1.22 9.70 -10.53
C PRO A 71 2.71 10.10 -10.41
N ASP A 72 3.00 11.33 -10.00
CA ASP A 72 4.36 11.79 -9.74
C ASP A 72 5.05 10.96 -8.65
N LEU A 73 4.35 10.71 -7.54
CA LEU A 73 4.87 9.89 -6.43
C LEU A 73 4.89 8.41 -6.79
N ALA A 74 3.94 7.94 -7.59
CA ALA A 74 3.93 6.54 -8.02
C ALA A 74 5.21 6.19 -8.78
N VAL A 75 5.66 7.08 -9.66
CA VAL A 75 6.93 6.89 -10.40
C VAL A 75 8.13 7.03 -9.46
N LYS A 76 8.16 8.09 -8.66
CA LYS A 76 9.28 8.38 -7.76
C LYS A 76 9.49 7.29 -6.72
N LEU A 77 8.41 6.70 -6.21
CA LEU A 77 8.44 5.70 -5.15
C LEU A 77 8.34 4.27 -5.67
N ASP A 78 8.46 4.08 -6.98
CA ASP A 78 8.52 2.76 -7.62
C ASP A 78 7.28 1.91 -7.33
N CYS A 79 6.10 2.53 -7.39
CA CYS A 79 4.83 1.83 -7.23
C CYS A 79 4.47 1.05 -8.51
N ASP A 80 3.68 -0.01 -8.35
CA ASP A 80 3.25 -0.84 -9.49
C ASP A 80 2.18 -0.15 -10.34
N GLY A 81 1.48 0.83 -9.77
CA GLY A 81 0.46 1.55 -10.51
C GLY A 81 -0.07 2.75 -9.75
N VAL A 82 -1.00 3.46 -10.37
CA VAL A 82 -1.66 4.64 -9.81
C VAL A 82 -3.17 4.54 -10.07
N HIS A 83 -3.92 5.03 -9.12
CA HIS A 83 -5.38 5.05 -9.22
C HIS A 83 -5.86 6.47 -9.45
#